data_9b17f476787f5850f1da6152345e122f
#
_entry.id   9b17f476787f5850f1da6152345e122f
#
_cell.length_a   1.000
_cell.length_b   1.000
_cell.length_c   1.000
_cell.angle_alpha   90.00
_cell.angle_beta   90.00
_cell.angle_gamma   90.00
#
_symmetry.space_group_name_H-M   'P 1'
#
loop_
_entity.id
_entity.type
_entity.pdbx_description
1 polymer ?
#
loop_
_entity_poly.entity_id
_entity_poly.type
_entity_poly.pdbx_seq_one_letter_code
_entity_poly.pdbx_strand_id
1 'polypeptide(L)'
;MYAPTHIRKNKPLSTDIMIEQDNCVQSEENSQVTISWPDDPLRTKFATISHGLFAMGRTKRVYELRIQDDEQPYVAKHFFKVRTSENNLITAEENEDFLECELIRLQVLDWFVRSFLKHAGPDGVNIEHHKYITVSEAFLIREIGDPSNPSGLLSEDPNTSVWLVEPKRTRSVRKFCGMLGHPERNDKVGKTIAALCHWIYVSTRKTEVYADIQGSFMTIDGQETLILFDPMAHTVYQDSGVGDHGEEGIQRFLSEHQCNYICQGLGLVPIADMNDPXXVRTFR
;
A
#
# COMPACT_ATOMS: atom_id res chain seq x y z
N MET A 1 -32.39 -45.94 5.82
CA MET A 1 -32.49 -44.52 5.51
C MET A 1 -31.52 -43.75 6.41
N TYR A 2 -30.42 -43.24 5.86
CA TYR A 2 -29.46 -42.43 6.61
C TYR A 2 -29.89 -40.97 6.50
N ALA A 3 -30.15 -40.33 7.62
CA ALA A 3 -30.41 -38.89 7.66
C ALA A 3 -29.11 -38.13 7.37
N PRO A 4 -29.14 -37.07 6.54
CA PRO A 4 -27.95 -36.27 6.30
C PRO A 4 -27.59 -35.50 7.56
N THR A 5 -26.38 -35.73 8.04
CA THR A 5 -25.79 -34.94 9.12
C THR A 5 -25.57 -33.54 8.62
N HIS A 6 -26.37 -32.59 9.09
CA HIS A 6 -26.11 -31.17 8.86
C HIS A 6 -24.81 -30.79 9.60
N ILE A 7 -23.73 -30.65 8.85
CA ILE A 7 -22.51 -30.06 9.35
C ILE A 7 -22.82 -28.56 9.56
N ARG A 8 -23.04 -28.18 10.80
CA ARG A 8 -23.09 -26.74 11.15
C ARG A 8 -21.71 -26.16 10.85
N LYS A 9 -21.63 -25.36 9.80
CA LYS A 9 -20.47 -24.51 9.60
C LYS A 9 -20.44 -23.54 10.79
N ASN A 10 -19.57 -23.80 11.74
CA ASN A 10 -19.35 -22.87 12.84
C ASN A 10 -18.94 -21.52 12.22
N LYS A 11 -19.70 -20.47 12.47
CA LYS A 11 -19.27 -19.09 12.13
C LYS A 11 -17.92 -18.88 12.82
N PRO A 12 -16.93 -18.32 12.11
CA PRO A 12 -15.68 -17.99 12.77
C PRO A 12 -15.97 -17.06 13.93
N LEU A 13 -15.33 -17.31 15.05
CA LEU A 13 -15.46 -16.47 16.24
C LEU A 13 -14.98 -15.07 15.90
N SER A 14 -15.63 -14.07 16.47
CA SER A 14 -15.26 -12.66 16.30
C SER A 14 -15.42 -11.96 17.66
N THR A 15 -14.76 -10.82 17.78
CA THR A 15 -14.80 -9.98 18.98
C THR A 15 -15.25 -8.58 18.60
N ASP A 16 -16.15 -8.02 19.40
CA ASP A 16 -16.51 -6.60 19.31
C ASP A 16 -15.42 -5.80 20.01
N ILE A 17 -14.94 -4.76 19.35
CA ILE A 17 -13.86 -3.89 19.85
C ILE A 17 -14.29 -2.42 19.72
N MET A 18 -13.75 -1.60 20.59
CA MET A 18 -13.81 -0.14 20.43
C MET A 18 -12.53 0.31 19.74
N ILE A 19 -12.66 1.22 18.79
CA ILE A 19 -11.52 1.71 18.00
C ILE A 19 -11.53 3.23 17.92
N GLU A 20 -10.37 3.82 17.80
CA GLU A 20 -10.21 5.17 17.27
C GLU A 20 -9.46 5.10 15.95
N GLN A 21 -9.78 6.03 15.06
CA GLN A 21 -9.18 6.10 13.72
C GLN A 21 -8.24 7.31 13.68
N ASP A 22 -7.09 7.15 13.03
CA ASP A 22 -6.10 8.20 12.88
C ASP A 22 -6.63 9.41 12.09
N ASN A 23 -5.95 10.54 12.24
CA ASN A 23 -6.06 11.69 11.36
C ASN A 23 -4.86 11.66 10.43
N CYS A 24 -5.09 11.32 9.18
CA CYS A 24 -4.05 11.31 8.16
C CYS A 24 -4.27 12.50 7.23
N VAL A 25 -3.30 13.39 7.15
CA VAL A 25 -3.39 14.61 6.33
C VAL A 25 -2.22 14.64 5.36
N GLN A 26 -2.54 14.82 4.08
CA GLN A 26 -1.53 14.93 3.03
C GLN A 26 -1.50 16.35 2.49
N SER A 27 -0.30 16.91 2.35
CA SER A 27 -0.09 18.20 1.72
C SER A 27 -0.36 18.10 0.21
N GLU A 28 -1.16 19.01 -0.30
CA GLU A 28 -1.42 19.12 -1.75
C GLU A 28 -0.18 19.62 -2.51
N GLU A 29 0.74 20.28 -1.82
CA GLU A 29 1.89 20.93 -2.45
C GLU A 29 3.11 20.02 -2.62
N ASN A 30 3.33 19.08 -1.68
CA ASN A 30 4.64 18.44 -1.59
C ASN A 30 4.59 16.96 -1.15
N SER A 31 3.48 16.28 -1.31
CA SER A 31 3.30 14.86 -0.93
C SER A 31 3.49 14.55 0.58
N GLN A 32 3.86 15.51 1.39
CA GLN A 32 4.13 15.27 2.82
C GLN A 32 2.86 14.77 3.54
N VAL A 33 3.03 13.71 4.34
CA VAL A 33 1.94 13.08 5.08
C VAL A 33 2.18 13.25 6.57
N THR A 34 1.14 13.65 7.30
CA THR A 34 1.15 13.76 8.77
C THR A 34 0.08 12.84 9.33
N ILE A 35 0.46 11.98 10.27
CA ILE A 35 -0.45 11.06 10.95
C ILE A 35 -0.51 11.48 12.42
N SER A 36 -1.71 11.54 12.99
CA SER A 36 -1.90 11.84 14.41
C SER A 36 -3.13 11.11 14.94
N TRP A 37 -3.16 10.85 16.21
CA TRP A 37 -4.32 10.23 16.86
C TRP A 37 -5.24 11.32 17.42
N PRO A 38 -6.57 11.12 17.34
CA PRO A 38 -7.51 12.10 17.88
C PRO A 38 -7.45 12.14 19.42
N ASP A 39 -7.63 13.32 19.96
CA ASP A 39 -7.67 13.57 21.41
C ASP A 39 -9.12 13.68 21.93
N ASP A 40 -10.07 13.15 21.17
CA ASP A 40 -11.50 13.30 21.45
C ASP A 40 -12.16 11.93 21.62
N PRO A 41 -12.54 11.55 22.85
CA PRO A 41 -13.23 10.27 23.09
C PRO A 41 -14.54 10.09 22.32
N LEU A 42 -15.17 11.17 21.86
CA LEU A 42 -16.39 11.10 21.05
C LEU A 42 -16.13 10.55 19.63
N ARG A 43 -14.87 10.44 19.23
CA ARG A 43 -14.48 9.85 17.93
C ARG A 43 -14.28 8.34 17.98
N THR A 44 -14.50 7.73 19.15
CA THR A 44 -14.46 6.28 19.30
C THR A 44 -15.61 5.63 18.50
N LYS A 45 -15.29 4.58 17.79
CA LYS A 45 -16.25 3.79 16.99
C LYS A 45 -16.27 2.35 17.51
N PHE A 46 -17.33 1.62 17.16
CA PHE A 46 -17.40 0.18 17.42
C PHE A 46 -17.09 -0.59 16.14
N ALA A 47 -16.41 -1.72 16.29
CA ALA A 47 -16.08 -2.60 15.18
C ALA A 47 -16.12 -4.05 15.65
N THR A 48 -16.17 -4.98 14.70
CA THR A 48 -16.09 -6.42 14.95
C THR A 48 -14.93 -6.98 14.14
N ILE A 49 -13.98 -7.63 14.81
CA ILE A 49 -12.82 -8.26 14.17
C ILE A 49 -12.93 -9.79 14.26
N SER A 50 -12.63 -10.49 13.16
CA SER A 50 -12.66 -11.95 13.14
C SER A 50 -11.45 -12.53 13.89
N HIS A 51 -11.62 -13.71 14.53
CA HIS A 51 -10.49 -14.43 15.11
C HIS A 51 -9.72 -15.23 14.06
N GLY A 52 -10.40 -15.65 13.00
CA GLY A 52 -9.78 -16.43 11.93
C GLY A 52 -8.98 -15.54 10.98
N LEU A 53 -7.80 -16.00 10.58
CA LEU A 53 -6.99 -15.33 9.56
C LEU A 53 -7.76 -15.30 8.23
N PHE A 54 -7.86 -14.11 7.64
CA PHE A 54 -8.34 -13.95 6.27
C PHE A 54 -7.21 -14.27 5.28
N ALA A 55 -6.00 -13.81 5.61
CA ALA A 55 -4.81 -14.06 4.80
C ALA A 55 -3.56 -13.89 5.66
N MET A 56 -2.44 -14.43 5.20
CA MET A 56 -1.15 -14.26 5.86
C MET A 56 -0.06 -14.15 4.81
N GLY A 57 0.73 -13.08 4.91
CA GLY A 57 1.92 -12.88 4.11
C GLY A 57 3.18 -13.29 4.87
N ARG A 58 4.33 -12.87 4.36
CA ARG A 58 5.62 -13.14 5.00
C ARG A 58 5.80 -12.39 6.32
N THR A 59 5.23 -11.20 6.41
CA THR A 59 5.44 -10.28 7.53
C THR A 59 4.16 -9.91 8.26
N LYS A 60 2.99 -10.01 7.60
CA LYS A 60 1.72 -9.50 8.14
C LYS A 60 0.65 -10.58 8.20
N ARG A 61 -0.19 -10.48 9.23
CA ARG A 61 -1.45 -11.22 9.37
C ARG A 61 -2.59 -10.28 9.01
N VAL A 62 -3.62 -10.84 8.39
CA VAL A 62 -4.79 -10.10 7.87
C VAL A 62 -6.06 -10.73 8.42
N TYR A 63 -6.95 -9.91 8.96
CA TYR A 63 -8.22 -10.33 9.56
C TYR A 63 -9.37 -9.54 8.94
N GLU A 64 -10.56 -10.11 8.90
CA GLU A 64 -11.75 -9.37 8.48
C GLU A 64 -12.19 -8.40 9.57
N LEU A 65 -12.61 -7.21 9.16
CA LEU A 65 -13.07 -6.14 10.04
C LEU A 65 -14.37 -5.55 9.51
N ARG A 66 -15.31 -5.31 10.42
CA ARG A 66 -16.55 -4.57 10.14
C ARG A 66 -16.64 -3.41 11.10
N ILE A 67 -16.82 -2.21 10.59
CA ILE A 67 -17.00 -1.00 11.40
C ILE A 67 -18.50 -0.74 11.46
N GLN A 68 -19.00 -0.44 12.66
CA GLN A 68 -20.42 -0.19 12.88
C GLN A 68 -20.86 1.03 12.05
N ASP A 69 -22.04 0.92 11.44
CA ASP A 69 -22.65 1.96 10.62
C ASP A 69 -21.88 2.23 9.31
N ASP A 70 -20.98 1.32 8.92
CA ASP A 70 -20.28 1.38 7.64
C ASP A 70 -20.55 0.09 6.86
N GLU A 71 -21.11 0.20 5.68
CA GLU A 71 -21.44 -0.97 4.83
C GLU A 71 -20.21 -1.58 4.16
N GLN A 72 -19.10 -0.82 4.09
CA GLN A 72 -17.86 -1.30 3.46
C GLN A 72 -17.23 -2.43 4.28
N PRO A 73 -16.99 -3.61 3.67
CA PRO A 73 -16.19 -4.63 4.35
C PRO A 73 -14.70 -4.28 4.28
N TYR A 74 -14.00 -4.47 5.37
CA TYR A 74 -12.59 -4.13 5.50
C TYR A 74 -11.75 -5.36 5.85
N VAL A 75 -10.44 -5.21 5.69
CA VAL A 75 -9.43 -6.07 6.30
C VAL A 75 -8.54 -5.21 7.19
N ALA A 76 -8.12 -5.80 8.30
CA ALA A 76 -7.19 -5.19 9.26
C ALA A 76 -5.90 -6.00 9.23
N LYS A 77 -4.77 -5.31 9.09
CA LYS A 77 -3.44 -5.92 8.94
C LYS A 77 -2.53 -5.48 10.08
N HIS A 78 -1.75 -6.43 10.63
CA HIS A 78 -0.66 -6.08 11.53
C HIS A 78 0.58 -6.92 11.21
N PHE A 79 1.74 -6.39 11.56
CA PHE A 79 2.99 -7.14 11.43
C PHE A 79 3.08 -8.19 12.53
N PHE A 80 3.69 -9.33 12.24
CA PHE A 80 3.99 -10.34 13.24
C PHE A 80 5.47 -10.77 13.18
N LYS A 81 6.14 -10.48 12.07
CA LYS A 81 7.53 -10.91 11.87
C LYS A 81 8.21 -9.96 10.89
N VAL A 82 9.38 -9.46 11.28
CA VAL A 82 10.25 -8.68 10.40
C VAL A 82 11.68 -9.19 10.61
N ARG A 83 12.42 -9.37 9.53
CA ARG A 83 13.76 -9.98 9.55
C ARG A 83 14.78 -9.26 10.41
N THR A 84 14.52 -8.01 10.75
CA THR A 84 15.49 -7.17 11.49
C THR A 84 15.39 -7.30 13.01
N SER A 85 14.37 -7.97 13.54
CA SER A 85 14.22 -8.14 14.98
C SER A 85 15.06 -9.34 15.47
N GLU A 86 15.79 -9.16 16.56
CA GLU A 86 16.73 -10.15 17.10
C GLU A 86 16.07 -11.52 17.39
N ASN A 87 14.78 -11.52 17.73
CA ASN A 87 14.03 -12.74 18.05
C ASN A 87 12.89 -13.02 17.07
N ASN A 88 12.86 -12.35 15.92
CA ASN A 88 11.76 -12.41 14.96
C ASN A 88 10.39 -11.99 15.53
N LEU A 89 10.35 -11.50 16.76
CA LEU A 89 9.16 -10.95 17.38
C LEU A 89 9.23 -9.43 17.32
N ILE A 90 8.11 -8.81 17.05
CA ILE A 90 8.02 -7.34 17.00
C ILE A 90 7.21 -6.84 18.19
N THR A 91 7.52 -5.65 18.67
CA THR A 91 6.74 -4.99 19.72
C THR A 91 5.53 -4.28 19.11
N ALA A 92 4.57 -3.90 19.96
CA ALA A 92 3.42 -3.10 19.53
C ALA A 92 3.87 -1.76 18.95
N GLU A 93 4.88 -1.14 19.54
CA GLU A 93 5.46 0.11 19.06
C GLU A 93 6.09 -0.06 17.67
N GLU A 94 6.91 -1.10 17.48
CA GLU A 94 7.48 -1.40 16.16
C GLU A 94 6.40 -1.66 15.12
N ASN A 95 5.33 -2.38 15.50
CA ASN A 95 4.20 -2.61 14.60
C ASN A 95 3.56 -1.30 14.17
N GLU A 96 3.31 -0.38 15.12
CA GLU A 96 2.73 0.94 14.82
C GLU A 96 3.64 1.71 13.85
N ASP A 97 4.94 1.80 14.15
CA ASP A 97 5.90 2.49 13.28
C ASP A 97 5.89 1.93 11.85
N PHE A 98 5.90 0.60 11.71
CA PHE A 98 5.90 -0.05 10.39
C PHE A 98 4.58 0.20 9.65
N LEU A 99 3.45 0.21 10.36
CA LEU A 99 2.14 0.47 9.74
C LEU A 99 2.02 1.94 9.32
N GLU A 100 2.56 2.86 10.11
CA GLU A 100 2.63 4.28 9.71
C GLU A 100 3.42 4.44 8.41
N CYS A 101 4.57 3.78 8.30
CA CYS A 101 5.35 3.79 7.05
C CYS A 101 4.52 3.27 5.87
N GLU A 102 3.75 2.19 6.06
CA GLU A 102 2.89 1.66 4.99
C GLU A 102 1.79 2.64 4.58
N LEU A 103 1.13 3.27 5.55
CA LEU A 103 0.12 4.28 5.26
C LEU A 103 0.73 5.47 4.51
N ILE A 104 1.90 5.95 4.95
CA ILE A 104 2.62 7.04 4.28
C ILE A 104 2.92 6.64 2.82
N ARG A 105 3.46 5.42 2.57
CA ARG A 105 3.75 4.97 1.21
C ARG A 105 2.50 4.96 0.32
N LEU A 106 1.36 4.53 0.86
CA LEU A 106 0.09 4.54 0.11
C LEU A 106 -0.34 5.96 -0.23
N GLN A 107 -0.28 6.87 0.74
CA GLN A 107 -0.68 8.28 0.54
C GLN A 107 0.24 8.98 -0.46
N VAL A 108 1.54 8.75 -0.35
CA VAL A 108 2.54 9.32 -1.26
C VAL A 108 2.35 8.75 -2.67
N LEU A 109 2.10 7.45 -2.79
CA LEU A 109 1.81 6.84 -4.10
C LEU A 109 0.55 7.47 -4.72
N ASP A 110 -0.49 7.71 -3.93
CA ASP A 110 -1.72 8.36 -4.43
C ASP A 110 -1.42 9.76 -4.98
N TRP A 111 -0.61 10.53 -4.26
CA TRP A 111 -0.17 11.85 -4.73
C TRP A 111 0.58 11.74 -6.06
N PHE A 112 1.50 10.78 -6.18
CA PHE A 112 2.24 10.55 -7.42
C PHE A 112 1.33 10.11 -8.56
N VAL A 113 0.37 9.21 -8.31
CA VAL A 113 -0.57 8.75 -9.33
C VAL A 113 -1.39 9.93 -9.86
N ARG A 114 -1.95 10.75 -8.97
CA ARG A 114 -2.73 11.93 -9.38
C ARG A 114 -1.87 12.90 -10.20
N SER A 115 -0.63 13.14 -9.76
CA SER A 115 0.30 14.04 -10.45
C SER A 115 0.72 13.48 -11.82
N PHE A 116 0.98 12.18 -11.89
CA PHE A 116 1.32 11.47 -13.14
C PHE A 116 0.17 11.59 -14.16
N LEU A 117 -1.06 11.30 -13.74
CA LEU A 117 -2.22 11.36 -14.62
C LEU A 117 -2.48 12.79 -15.10
N LYS A 118 -2.29 13.76 -14.23
CA LYS A 118 -2.42 15.18 -14.57
C LYS A 118 -1.36 15.60 -15.60
N HIS A 119 -0.13 15.13 -15.45
CA HIS A 119 0.97 15.42 -16.38
C HIS A 119 0.74 14.74 -17.74
N ALA A 120 0.36 13.47 -17.74
CA ALA A 120 0.16 12.70 -18.97
C ALA A 120 -1.03 13.18 -19.81
N GLY A 121 -2.09 13.67 -19.16
CA GLY A 121 -3.32 14.07 -19.83
C GLY A 121 -3.15 15.21 -20.85
N PRO A 122 -2.55 16.35 -20.47
CA PRO A 122 -2.36 17.46 -21.42
C PRO A 122 -1.46 17.11 -22.62
N ASP A 123 -0.49 16.24 -22.42
CA ASP A 123 0.44 15.84 -23.47
C ASP A 123 -0.16 14.78 -24.40
N GLY A 124 -1.37 14.32 -24.10
CA GLY A 124 -2.03 13.31 -24.93
C GLY A 124 -1.35 11.95 -24.94
N VAL A 125 -0.58 11.63 -23.92
CA VAL A 125 0.10 10.34 -23.81
C VAL A 125 -0.91 9.22 -23.68
N ASN A 126 -0.85 8.25 -24.57
CA ASN A 126 -1.82 7.15 -24.61
C ASN A 126 -1.51 6.10 -23.54
N ILE A 127 -1.97 6.35 -22.33
CA ILE A 127 -1.80 5.43 -21.20
C ILE A 127 -3.08 4.62 -20.96
N GLU A 128 -2.92 3.43 -20.38
CA GLU A 128 -4.05 2.57 -20.04
C GLU A 128 -4.79 3.14 -18.83
N HIS A 129 -6.11 3.10 -18.90
CA HIS A 129 -6.99 3.56 -17.83
C HIS A 129 -6.67 5.00 -17.38
N HIS A 130 -6.38 5.87 -18.33
CA HIS A 130 -5.96 7.25 -18.10
C HIS A 130 -6.71 7.98 -16.98
N LYS A 131 -8.02 7.78 -16.87
CA LYS A 131 -8.86 8.42 -15.85
C LYS A 131 -9.20 7.49 -14.68
N TYR A 132 -8.77 6.24 -14.72
CA TYR A 132 -9.31 5.18 -13.88
C TYR A 132 -8.19 4.35 -13.23
N ILE A 133 -7.11 5.03 -12.82
CA ILE A 133 -6.10 4.48 -11.92
C ILE A 133 -6.20 5.26 -10.62
N THR A 134 -6.32 4.54 -9.51
CA THR A 134 -6.35 5.16 -8.18
C THR A 134 -5.58 4.27 -7.20
N VAL A 135 -5.35 4.78 -6.00
CA VAL A 135 -4.68 4.03 -4.94
C VAL A 135 -5.72 3.67 -3.88
N SER A 136 -5.56 2.52 -3.26
CA SER A 136 -6.46 2.05 -2.21
C SER A 136 -6.57 3.07 -1.08
N GLU A 137 -7.77 3.33 -0.64
CA GLU A 137 -8.00 4.00 0.63
C GLU A 137 -7.41 3.14 1.74
N ALA A 138 -6.82 3.77 2.73
CA ALA A 138 -6.29 3.11 3.91
C ALA A 138 -6.27 4.09 5.08
N PHE A 139 -6.35 3.54 6.28
CA PHE A 139 -6.24 4.33 7.51
C PHE A 139 -5.77 3.41 8.64
N LEU A 140 -5.26 4.01 9.71
CA LEU A 140 -4.91 3.27 10.92
C LEU A 140 -6.07 3.29 11.91
N ILE A 141 -6.22 2.19 12.65
CA ILE A 141 -7.08 2.17 13.83
C ILE A 141 -6.25 1.69 15.03
N ARG A 142 -6.62 2.17 16.21
CA ARG A 142 -6.10 1.69 17.49
C ARG A 142 -7.26 1.10 18.30
N GLU A 143 -7.07 -0.11 18.83
CA GLU A 143 -8.06 -0.69 19.74
C GLU A 143 -8.01 0.07 21.06
N ILE A 144 -9.19 0.37 21.62
CA ILE A 144 -9.34 1.02 22.91
C ILE A 144 -9.72 -0.04 23.94
N GLY A 145 -8.96 -0.12 25.01
CA GLY A 145 -9.12 -1.13 26.05
C GLY A 145 -8.18 -2.32 25.84
N ASP A 146 -8.57 -3.46 26.38
CA ASP A 146 -7.77 -4.68 26.33
C ASP A 146 -7.67 -5.20 24.90
N PRO A 147 -6.51 -5.74 24.50
CA PRO A 147 -6.33 -6.28 23.15
C PRO A 147 -7.33 -7.39 22.82
N SER A 148 -7.83 -7.39 21.61
CA SER A 148 -8.65 -8.48 21.08
C SER A 148 -7.83 -9.77 20.93
N ASN A 149 -8.50 -10.89 20.71
CA ASN A 149 -7.82 -12.17 20.52
C ASN A 149 -6.75 -12.11 19.40
N PRO A 150 -7.02 -11.58 18.19
CA PRO A 150 -5.96 -11.50 17.18
C PRO A 150 -4.84 -10.51 17.51
N SER A 151 -5.11 -9.43 18.23
CA SER A 151 -4.09 -8.44 18.58
C SER A 151 -3.28 -8.81 19.84
N GLY A 152 -3.84 -9.61 20.72
CA GLY A 152 -3.16 -10.10 21.92
C GLY A 152 -1.92 -10.93 21.63
N LEU A 153 -1.76 -11.37 20.39
CA LEU A 153 -0.54 -12.05 19.94
C LEU A 153 0.65 -11.07 19.83
N LEU A 154 0.38 -9.78 19.83
CA LEU A 154 1.39 -8.73 19.68
C LEU A 154 1.73 -8.06 21.01
N SER A 155 0.70 -7.74 21.80
CA SER A 155 0.86 -7.09 23.11
C SER A 155 -0.32 -7.42 24.00
N GLU A 156 -0.07 -7.50 25.30
CA GLU A 156 -1.13 -7.64 26.33
C GLU A 156 -1.52 -6.27 26.91
N ASP A 157 -0.80 -5.21 26.55
CA ASP A 157 -1.04 -3.88 27.11
C ASP A 157 -2.24 -3.20 26.44
N PRO A 158 -3.15 -2.59 27.21
CA PRO A 158 -4.31 -1.92 26.62
C PRO A 158 -3.93 -0.69 25.79
N ASN A 159 -4.74 -0.39 24.81
CA ASN A 159 -4.60 0.76 23.90
C ASN A 159 -3.30 0.77 23.07
N THR A 160 -2.66 -0.39 22.87
CA THR A 160 -1.41 -0.46 22.10
C THR A 160 -1.57 -1.16 20.74
N SER A 161 -2.73 -1.75 20.47
CA SER A 161 -2.93 -2.57 19.28
C SER A 161 -3.36 -1.70 18.10
N VAL A 162 -2.45 -1.50 17.17
CA VAL A 162 -2.67 -0.69 15.95
C VAL A 162 -2.77 -1.62 14.74
N TRP A 163 -3.67 -1.25 13.82
CA TRP A 163 -3.96 -1.98 12.59
C TRP A 163 -3.98 -1.04 11.40
N LEU A 164 -3.47 -1.49 10.27
CA LEU A 164 -3.72 -0.83 8.97
C LEU A 164 -5.00 -1.43 8.38
N VAL A 165 -5.95 -0.58 8.06
CA VAL A 165 -7.27 -0.97 7.56
C VAL A 165 -7.40 -0.56 6.10
N GLU A 166 -7.86 -1.50 5.27
CA GLU A 166 -8.12 -1.28 3.84
C GLU A 166 -9.44 -1.96 3.45
N PRO A 167 -10.13 -1.46 2.42
CA PRO A 167 -11.31 -2.16 1.89
C PRO A 167 -10.96 -3.59 1.50
N LYS A 168 -11.83 -4.54 1.88
CA LYS A 168 -11.65 -5.95 1.53
C LYS A 168 -11.82 -6.14 0.03
N ARG A 169 -10.82 -6.77 -0.61
CA ARG A 169 -10.86 -7.07 -2.05
C ARG A 169 -11.28 -8.50 -2.27
N THR A 170 -12.15 -8.70 -3.25
CA THR A 170 -12.67 -10.01 -3.62
C THR A 170 -12.21 -10.47 -5.00
N ARG A 171 -11.57 -9.58 -5.77
CA ARG A 171 -11.09 -9.89 -7.12
C ARG A 171 -9.60 -10.25 -7.12
N SER A 172 -9.18 -10.89 -8.19
CA SER A 172 -7.79 -11.33 -8.37
C SER A 172 -6.82 -10.15 -8.35
N VAL A 173 -5.68 -10.37 -7.73
CA VAL A 173 -4.60 -9.40 -7.58
C VAL A 173 -3.58 -9.60 -8.69
N ARG A 174 -3.13 -8.50 -9.30
CA ARG A 174 -2.01 -8.48 -10.25
C ARG A 174 -0.81 -7.81 -9.60
N LYS A 175 0.37 -8.38 -9.80
CA LYS A 175 1.64 -7.75 -9.40
C LYS A 175 2.25 -7.11 -10.62
N PHE A 176 2.60 -5.83 -10.52
CA PHE A 176 3.19 -5.07 -11.62
C PHE A 176 4.70 -5.01 -11.53
N CYS A 177 5.22 -4.82 -10.31
CA CYS A 177 6.65 -4.79 -10.05
C CYS A 177 6.91 -5.67 -8.83
N GLY A 178 7.81 -6.64 -8.93
CA GLY A 178 8.23 -7.43 -7.78
C GLY A 178 9.28 -6.70 -6.95
N MET A 179 9.40 -7.08 -5.68
CA MET A 179 10.39 -6.50 -4.78
C MET A 179 11.82 -6.80 -5.24
N LEU A 180 12.01 -7.93 -5.91
CA LEU A 180 13.30 -8.39 -6.44
C LEU A 180 13.21 -8.83 -7.91
N GLY A 181 12.31 -8.23 -8.68
CA GLY A 181 12.18 -8.54 -10.10
C GLY A 181 10.82 -8.11 -10.65
N HIS A 182 10.81 -7.74 -11.91
CA HIS A 182 9.57 -7.39 -12.59
C HIS A 182 8.92 -8.62 -13.19
N PRO A 183 7.64 -8.90 -12.95
CA PRO A 183 6.92 -9.76 -13.85
C PRO A 183 6.91 -9.08 -15.22
N GLU A 184 7.36 -9.77 -16.23
CA GLU A 184 7.34 -9.26 -17.60
C GLU A 184 5.88 -9.03 -18.01
N ARG A 185 5.47 -7.78 -17.99
CA ARG A 185 4.13 -7.42 -18.46
C ARG A 185 4.26 -6.42 -19.59
N ASN A 186 4.12 -6.94 -20.79
CA ASN A 186 4.16 -6.17 -22.02
C ASN A 186 2.80 -5.57 -22.39
N ASP A 187 1.76 -5.81 -21.59
CA ASP A 187 0.48 -5.18 -21.87
C ASP A 187 0.54 -3.68 -21.51
N LYS A 188 -0.45 -2.95 -21.98
CA LYS A 188 -0.50 -1.50 -21.83
C LYS A 188 -0.57 -1.06 -20.36
N VAL A 189 -1.27 -1.83 -19.52
CA VAL A 189 -1.36 -1.57 -18.08
C VAL A 189 0.02 -1.69 -17.43
N GLY A 190 0.74 -2.77 -17.69
CA GLY A 190 2.10 -2.98 -17.18
C GLY A 190 3.05 -1.87 -17.62
N LYS A 191 2.97 -1.47 -18.88
CA LYS A 191 3.78 -0.36 -19.41
C LYS A 191 3.45 0.96 -18.74
N THR A 192 2.16 1.20 -18.43
CA THR A 192 1.72 2.42 -17.72
C THR A 192 2.32 2.45 -16.31
N ILE A 193 2.25 1.34 -15.56
CA ILE A 193 2.80 1.28 -14.20
C ILE A 193 4.34 1.39 -14.23
N ALA A 194 5.00 0.75 -15.20
CA ALA A 194 6.46 0.91 -15.36
C ALA A 194 6.86 2.37 -15.63
N ALA A 195 6.09 3.06 -16.46
CA ALA A 195 6.33 4.48 -16.75
C ALA A 195 6.05 5.36 -15.52
N LEU A 196 5.01 5.03 -14.73
CA LEU A 196 4.73 5.70 -13.45
C LEU A 196 5.94 5.59 -12.51
N CYS A 197 6.50 4.39 -12.35
CA CYS A 197 7.67 4.19 -11.48
C CYS A 197 8.88 4.99 -11.98
N HIS A 198 9.11 5.02 -13.29
CA HIS A 198 10.17 5.84 -13.88
C HIS A 198 9.93 7.33 -13.64
N TRP A 199 8.69 7.78 -13.81
CA TRP A 199 8.32 9.18 -13.57
C TRP A 199 8.52 9.57 -12.11
N ILE A 200 8.19 8.69 -11.15
CA ILE A 200 8.43 8.92 -9.72
C ILE A 200 9.94 9.10 -9.46
N TYR A 201 10.77 8.22 -10.01
CA TYR A 201 12.23 8.30 -9.84
C TYR A 201 12.77 9.66 -10.30
N VAL A 202 12.32 10.13 -11.47
CA VAL A 202 12.73 11.44 -11.99
C VAL A 202 12.18 12.58 -11.12
N SER A 203 10.91 12.50 -10.74
CA SER A 203 10.21 13.53 -9.94
C SER A 203 10.81 13.70 -8.55
N THR A 204 11.34 12.63 -7.97
CA THR A 204 11.99 12.66 -6.65
C THR A 204 13.49 13.00 -6.75
N ARG A 205 13.93 13.45 -7.90
CA ARG A 205 15.36 13.77 -8.16
C ARG A 205 16.26 12.56 -7.91
N LYS A 206 15.78 11.37 -8.29
CA LYS A 206 16.52 10.10 -8.22
C LYS A 206 16.73 9.57 -6.79
N THR A 207 15.91 10.03 -5.83
CA THR A 207 16.07 9.59 -4.44
C THR A 207 15.15 8.45 -4.05
N GLU A 208 14.16 8.12 -4.90
CA GLU A 208 13.12 7.14 -4.51
C GLU A 208 12.57 6.41 -5.74
N VAL A 209 12.34 5.11 -5.57
CA VAL A 209 11.61 4.28 -6.54
C VAL A 209 10.51 3.50 -5.82
N TYR A 210 9.40 3.27 -6.53
CA TYR A 210 8.33 2.39 -6.05
C TYR A 210 8.46 1.01 -6.67
N ALA A 211 8.18 -0.01 -5.87
CA ALA A 211 8.32 -1.42 -6.25
C ALA A 211 7.18 -2.23 -5.64
N ASP A 212 7.09 -3.48 -6.03
CA ASP A 212 6.11 -4.47 -5.56
C ASP A 212 4.66 -3.95 -5.57
N ILE A 213 4.34 -3.03 -6.49
CA ILE A 213 2.98 -2.49 -6.60
C ILE A 213 2.04 -3.60 -7.03
N GLN A 214 0.95 -3.75 -6.30
CA GLN A 214 -0.11 -4.68 -6.62
C GLN A 214 -1.35 -3.89 -7.06
N GLY A 215 -2.23 -4.54 -7.78
CA GLY A 215 -3.47 -3.90 -8.19
C GLY A 215 -4.58 -4.90 -8.46
N SER A 216 -5.80 -4.42 -8.40
CA SER A 216 -6.98 -5.18 -8.79
C SER A 216 -7.95 -4.26 -9.53
N PHE A 217 -8.70 -4.84 -10.45
CA PHE A 217 -9.72 -4.09 -11.20
C PHE A 217 -11.05 -4.16 -10.45
N MET A 218 -11.71 -3.03 -10.32
CA MET A 218 -13.06 -2.92 -9.79
C MET A 218 -13.89 -2.02 -10.68
N THR A 219 -15.20 -2.24 -10.68
CA THR A 219 -16.14 -1.31 -11.32
C THR A 219 -16.56 -0.29 -10.27
N ILE A 220 -16.24 0.97 -10.51
CA ILE A 220 -16.65 2.10 -9.67
C ILE A 220 -17.49 3.03 -10.55
N ASP A 221 -18.72 3.28 -10.14
CA ASP A 221 -19.67 4.13 -10.89
C ASP A 221 -19.80 3.74 -12.37
N GLY A 222 -19.82 2.41 -12.62
CA GLY A 222 -19.96 1.87 -13.98
C GLY A 222 -18.66 1.85 -14.80
N GLN A 223 -17.54 2.29 -14.22
CA GLN A 223 -16.25 2.39 -14.89
C GLN A 223 -15.24 1.41 -14.31
N GLU A 224 -14.58 0.62 -15.17
CA GLU A 224 -13.51 -0.27 -14.73
C GLU A 224 -12.32 0.56 -14.27
N THR A 225 -11.96 0.39 -13.00
CA THR A 225 -10.91 1.17 -12.32
C THR A 225 -9.84 0.21 -11.81
N LEU A 226 -8.59 0.55 -12.07
CA LEU A 226 -7.42 -0.16 -11.49
C LEU A 226 -7.10 0.49 -10.14
N ILE A 227 -7.20 -0.30 -9.07
CA ILE A 227 -6.88 0.15 -7.71
C ILE A 227 -5.52 -0.43 -7.34
N LEU A 228 -4.55 0.45 -7.08
CA LEU A 228 -3.20 0.07 -6.68
C LEU A 228 -3.11 -0.01 -5.15
N PHE A 229 -2.33 -0.95 -4.64
CA PHE A 229 -2.17 -1.16 -3.20
C PHE A 229 -0.87 -1.91 -2.90
N ASP A 230 -0.54 -1.98 -1.62
CA ASP A 230 0.58 -2.74 -1.06
C ASP A 230 1.93 -2.38 -1.71
N PRO A 231 2.22 -1.07 -1.93
CA PRO A 231 3.48 -0.68 -2.55
C PRO A 231 4.65 -0.84 -1.59
N MET A 232 5.82 -1.13 -2.14
CA MET A 232 7.10 -0.93 -1.48
C MET A 232 7.77 0.30 -2.07
N ALA A 233 8.69 0.91 -1.33
CA ALA A 233 9.55 1.95 -1.85
C ALA A 233 10.98 1.67 -1.44
N HIS A 234 11.92 2.07 -2.28
CA HIS A 234 13.35 2.06 -1.96
C HIS A 234 13.84 3.50 -2.01
N THR A 235 14.43 3.96 -0.93
CA THR A 235 14.88 5.35 -0.78
C THR A 235 16.38 5.38 -0.49
N VAL A 236 17.04 6.49 -0.87
CA VAL A 236 18.48 6.64 -0.60
C VAL A 236 18.79 6.60 0.90
N TYR A 237 17.82 6.93 1.75
CA TYR A 237 17.99 6.93 3.22
C TYR A 237 17.54 5.62 3.86
N GLN A 238 16.94 4.73 3.09
CA GLN A 238 16.39 3.44 3.57
C GLN A 238 15.39 3.64 4.73
N ASP A 239 14.52 4.63 4.61
CA ASP A 239 13.62 5.06 5.69
C ASP A 239 12.14 4.93 5.35
N SER A 240 11.78 4.25 4.26
CA SER A 240 10.37 4.12 3.87
C SER A 240 9.65 2.94 4.55
N GLY A 241 10.33 2.19 5.40
CA GLY A 241 9.73 1.10 6.17
C GLY A 241 10.17 -0.28 5.72
N VAL A 242 9.40 -1.29 6.13
CA VAL A 242 9.71 -2.70 5.84
C VAL A 242 9.78 -2.93 4.33
N GLY A 243 10.86 -3.57 3.89
CA GLY A 243 11.11 -3.89 2.48
C GLY A 243 11.93 -2.85 1.73
N ASP A 244 12.29 -1.73 2.38
CA ASP A 244 13.14 -0.73 1.75
C ASP A 244 14.60 -1.25 1.74
N HIS A 245 15.11 -1.51 0.55
CA HIS A 245 16.47 -2.00 0.33
C HIS A 245 17.46 -0.86 0.00
N GLY A 246 17.04 0.37 0.20
CA GLY A 246 17.92 1.52 0.01
C GLY A 246 18.45 1.63 -1.42
N GLU A 247 19.68 2.06 -1.53
CA GLU A 247 20.38 2.22 -2.82
C GLU A 247 20.40 0.92 -3.63
N GLU A 248 20.51 -0.25 -2.97
CA GLU A 248 20.48 -1.55 -3.68
C GLU A 248 19.14 -1.73 -4.42
N GLY A 249 18.03 -1.40 -3.76
CA GLY A 249 16.71 -1.46 -4.38
C GLY A 249 16.57 -0.50 -5.56
N ILE A 250 17.11 0.72 -5.42
CA ILE A 250 17.12 1.72 -6.50
C ILE A 250 17.94 1.18 -7.68
N GLN A 251 19.16 0.70 -7.44
CA GLN A 251 20.03 0.18 -8.50
C GLN A 251 19.39 -1.02 -9.21
N ARG A 252 18.69 -1.85 -8.47
CA ARG A 252 17.97 -2.97 -9.07
C ARG A 252 16.87 -2.48 -10.01
N PHE A 253 16.07 -1.52 -9.58
CA PHE A 253 15.05 -0.89 -10.45
C PHE A 253 15.70 -0.36 -11.73
N LEU A 254 16.80 0.38 -11.59
CA LEU A 254 17.49 0.98 -12.75
C LEU A 254 17.99 -0.09 -13.74
N SER A 255 18.49 -1.22 -13.23
CA SER A 255 19.02 -2.30 -14.08
C SER A 255 17.90 -3.07 -14.80
N GLU A 256 16.71 -3.12 -14.22
CA GLU A 256 15.59 -3.92 -14.73
C GLU A 256 14.62 -3.10 -15.58
N HIS A 257 14.52 -1.79 -15.36
CA HIS A 257 13.54 -0.95 -16.06
C HIS A 257 13.86 -0.85 -17.56
N GLN A 258 12.87 -1.16 -18.38
CA GLN A 258 12.94 -0.96 -19.82
C GLN A 258 12.00 0.17 -20.21
N CYS A 259 12.56 1.27 -20.66
CA CYS A 259 11.77 2.41 -21.14
C CYS A 259 10.87 1.99 -22.29
N ASN A 260 9.64 2.43 -22.22
CA ASN A 260 8.63 2.11 -23.23
C ASN A 260 8.09 3.40 -23.87
N TYR A 261 7.14 3.26 -24.80
CA TYR A 261 6.61 4.41 -25.54
C TYR A 261 5.92 5.44 -24.61
N ILE A 262 5.43 5.02 -23.44
CA ILE A 262 4.81 5.94 -22.47
C ILE A 262 5.90 6.80 -21.81
N CYS A 263 7.04 6.18 -21.42
CA CYS A 263 8.19 6.93 -20.91
C CYS A 263 8.63 7.98 -21.93
N GLN A 264 8.73 7.59 -23.20
CA GLN A 264 9.11 8.49 -24.29
C GLN A 264 8.09 9.62 -24.46
N GLY A 265 6.79 9.28 -24.46
CA GLY A 265 5.70 10.26 -24.58
C GLY A 265 5.68 11.27 -23.45
N LEU A 266 6.12 10.88 -22.24
CA LEU A 266 6.25 11.75 -21.08
C LEU A 266 7.55 12.58 -21.08
N GLY A 267 8.42 12.36 -22.10
CA GLY A 267 9.69 13.07 -22.19
C GLY A 267 10.73 12.61 -21.17
N LEU A 268 10.57 11.40 -20.61
CA LEU A 268 11.52 10.89 -19.61
C LEU A 268 12.83 10.48 -20.30
N VAL A 269 13.94 10.95 -19.74
CA VAL A 269 15.28 10.56 -20.20
C VAL A 269 15.47 9.05 -19.96
N PRO A 270 15.88 8.28 -20.98
CA PRO A 270 16.11 6.85 -20.74
C PRO A 270 17.09 6.62 -19.58
N ILE A 271 16.79 5.62 -18.77
CA ILE A 271 17.62 5.33 -17.58
C ILE A 271 19.08 5.07 -17.97
N ALA A 272 19.30 4.41 -19.11
CA ALA A 272 20.66 4.17 -19.62
C ALA A 272 21.44 5.47 -19.87
N ASP A 273 20.74 6.56 -20.20
CA ASP A 273 21.36 7.86 -20.54
C ASP A 273 21.46 8.80 -19.32
N MET A 274 20.82 8.43 -18.21
CA MET A 274 20.78 9.30 -17.02
C MET A 274 22.14 9.52 -16.35
N ASN A 275 23.08 8.60 -16.59
CA ASN A 275 24.43 8.69 -16.03
C ASN A 275 25.43 9.34 -17.00
N ASP A 276 24.99 9.75 -18.21
CA ASP A 276 25.81 10.44 -19.19
C ASP A 276 25.82 11.96 -18.87
N PRO A 277 26.96 12.54 -18.53
CA PRO A 277 27.07 13.98 -18.28
C PRO A 277 26.57 14.89 -19.38
N UNK A 278 26.44 14.34 -20.40
CA UNK A 278 26.00 15.01 -21.53
C UNK A 278 24.54 15.13 -21.67
N UNK A 279 23.93 14.39 -21.35
CA UNK A 279 22.54 14.35 -21.34
C UNK A 279 21.94 15.29 -20.39
N VAL A 280 22.70 15.61 -19.45
CA VAL A 280 22.17 16.49 -18.36
C VAL A 280 22.02 17.95 -18.81
N ARG A 281 22.55 18.34 -19.91
CA ARG A 281 22.58 19.76 -20.34
C ARG A 281 21.35 20.26 -21.12
N THR A 282 20.36 19.40 -21.41
CA THR A 282 19.27 19.76 -22.31
C THR A 282 17.94 20.17 -21.66
N PHE A 283 17.88 20.21 -20.35
CA PHE A 283 16.64 20.67 -19.66
C PHE A 283 16.91 21.95 -18.86
N ARG A 284 16.66 23.08 -19.51
CA ARG A 284 16.45 24.37 -18.85
C ARG A 284 15.03 24.85 -19.12
#